data_b2f1ba10be3ca2d13840e0e7fc22319e
#
_entry.id   b2f1ba10be3ca2d13840e0e7fc22319e
#
_cell.length_a   1.000
_cell.length_b   1.000
_cell.length_c   1.000
_cell.angle_alpha   90.00
_cell.angle_beta   90.00
_cell.angle_gamma   90.00
#
_symmetry.space_group_name_H-M   'P 1'
#
loop_
_entity.id
_entity.type
_entity.pdbx_description
1 polymer ?
#
loop_
_entity_poly.entity_id
_entity_poly.type
_entity_poly.pdbx_seq_one_letter_code
_entity_poly.pdbx_strand_id
1 'polypeptide(L)'
;MKIGFVGLGNVGSKLAGSLLRNGYEVIVRDLNSEFMSDFVSRGAVAADSPKQLAQLSDLIITCLPSPSACSAVMEGSDTEAGIIDGLSAGKIWLEMST
;
A
#
# COMPACT_ATOMS: atom_id res chain seq x y z
N MET A 1 4.90 -8.96 11.67
CA MET A 1 4.73 -7.56 11.18
C MET A 1 3.89 -7.56 9.92
N LYS A 2 2.90 -6.70 9.87
CA LYS A 2 2.07 -6.53 8.67
C LYS A 2 2.55 -5.31 7.88
N ILE A 3 2.81 -5.51 6.60
CA ILE A 3 3.36 -4.47 5.73
C ILE A 3 2.32 -4.07 4.71
N GLY A 4 1.92 -2.80 4.74
CA GLY A 4 1.02 -2.23 3.75
C GLY A 4 1.81 -1.66 2.59
N PHE A 5 1.41 -1.96 1.37
CA PHE A 5 2.10 -1.50 0.17
C PHE A 5 1.13 -0.81 -0.78
N VAL A 6 1.36 0.47 -1.04
CA VAL A 6 0.55 1.26 -1.97
C VAL A 6 1.39 1.57 -3.20
N GLY A 7 0.86 1.19 -4.37
CA GLY A 7 1.54 1.38 -5.64
C GLY A 7 2.24 0.11 -6.11
N LEU A 8 1.61 -0.60 -7.03
CA LEU A 8 2.06 -1.91 -7.52
C LEU A 8 2.57 -1.84 -8.97
N GLY A 9 3.15 -0.71 -9.36
CA GLY A 9 3.80 -0.57 -10.67
C GLY A 9 5.10 -1.39 -10.75
N ASN A 10 5.94 -1.10 -11.75
CA ASN A 10 7.15 -1.91 -12.00
C ASN A 10 8.05 -2.09 -10.78
N VAL A 11 8.37 -1.01 -10.09
CA VAL A 11 9.24 -1.07 -8.90
C VAL A 11 8.47 -1.61 -7.70
N GLY A 12 7.27 -1.09 -7.46
CA GLY A 12 6.45 -1.50 -6.33
C GLY A 12 6.10 -2.98 -6.35
N SER A 13 5.75 -3.52 -7.51
CA SER A 13 5.42 -4.94 -7.62
C SER A 13 6.60 -5.86 -7.32
N LYS A 14 7.81 -5.46 -7.70
CA LYS A 14 9.01 -6.23 -7.40
C LYS A 14 9.30 -6.25 -5.90
N LEU A 15 9.19 -5.11 -5.24
CA LEU A 15 9.42 -5.00 -3.79
C LEU A 15 8.35 -5.76 -3.00
N ALA A 16 7.08 -5.55 -3.33
CA ALA A 16 5.98 -6.24 -2.66
C ALA A 16 6.05 -7.75 -2.87
N GLY A 17 6.37 -8.19 -4.09
CA GLY A 17 6.56 -9.60 -4.40
C GLY A 17 7.72 -10.22 -3.61
N SER A 18 8.82 -9.48 -3.43
CA SER A 18 9.94 -9.94 -2.61
C SER A 18 9.52 -10.13 -1.15
N LEU A 19 8.74 -9.20 -0.61
CA LEU A 19 8.23 -9.31 0.77
C LEU A 19 7.36 -10.55 0.94
N LEU A 20 6.49 -10.83 -0.01
CA LEU A 20 5.65 -12.04 0.02
C LEU A 20 6.49 -13.31 -0.01
N ARG A 21 7.50 -13.36 -0.87
CA ARG A 21 8.38 -14.54 -0.99
C ARG A 21 9.19 -14.78 0.30
N ASN A 22 9.43 -13.73 1.06
CA ASN A 22 10.18 -13.82 2.32
C ASN A 22 9.28 -14.06 3.54
N GLY A 23 8.00 -14.33 3.33
CA GLY A 23 7.09 -14.74 4.39
C GLY A 23 6.43 -13.62 5.17
N TYR A 24 6.52 -12.37 4.72
CA TYR A 24 5.83 -11.25 5.36
C TYR A 24 4.35 -11.23 4.99
N GLU A 25 3.52 -10.77 5.92
CA GLU A 25 2.13 -10.47 5.63
C GLU A 25 2.07 -9.13 4.89
N VAL A 26 1.57 -9.14 3.67
CA VAL A 26 1.50 -7.94 2.82
C VAL A 26 0.05 -7.58 2.54
N ILE A 27 -0.29 -6.32 2.78
CA ILE A 27 -1.59 -5.74 2.46
C ILE A 27 -1.35 -4.76 1.31
N VAL A 28 -2.10 -4.89 0.23
CA VAL A 28 -1.85 -4.12 -1.00
C VAL A 28 -3.00 -3.20 -1.33
N ARG A 29 -2.66 -2.07 -1.95
CA ARG A 29 -3.64 -1.14 -2.52
C ARG A 29 -3.07 -0.49 -3.77
N ASP A 30 -3.81 -0.55 -4.86
CA ASP A 30 -3.54 0.14 -6.12
C ASP A 30 -4.87 0.45 -6.79
N LEU A 31 -4.93 1.50 -7.58
CA LEU A 31 -6.12 1.83 -8.37
C LEU A 31 -6.35 0.82 -9.50
N ASN A 32 -5.31 0.08 -9.89
CA ASN A 32 -5.40 -0.95 -10.92
C ASN A 32 -5.84 -2.26 -10.29
N SER A 33 -7.07 -2.66 -10.56
CA SER A 33 -7.66 -3.87 -9.99
C SER A 33 -6.95 -5.16 -10.44
N GLU A 34 -6.34 -5.17 -11.61
CA GLU A 34 -5.59 -6.32 -12.09
C GLU A 34 -4.33 -6.56 -11.26
N PHE A 35 -3.63 -5.49 -10.90
CA PHE A 35 -2.48 -5.58 -10.00
C PHE A 35 -2.89 -6.13 -8.63
N MET A 36 -4.00 -5.65 -8.10
CA MET A 36 -4.52 -6.13 -6.82
C MET A 36 -4.89 -7.60 -6.87
N SER A 37 -5.59 -8.02 -7.92
CA SER A 37 -5.97 -9.43 -8.11
C SER A 37 -4.75 -10.35 -8.20
N ASP A 38 -3.72 -9.92 -8.91
CA ASP A 38 -2.48 -10.69 -9.03
C ASP A 38 -1.84 -10.92 -7.66
N PHE A 39 -1.71 -9.85 -6.85
CA PHE A 39 -1.13 -9.98 -5.53
C PHE A 39 -1.99 -10.80 -4.56
N VAL A 40 -3.29 -10.67 -4.63
CA VAL A 40 -4.20 -11.51 -3.82
C VAL A 40 -4.01 -12.99 -4.18
N SER A 41 -3.84 -13.30 -5.46
CA SER A 41 -3.57 -14.70 -5.88
C SER A 41 -2.25 -15.23 -5.34
N ARG A 42 -1.31 -14.36 -5.02
CA ARG A 42 -0.02 -14.73 -4.41
C ARG A 42 -0.04 -14.78 -2.89
N GLY A 43 -1.19 -14.49 -2.26
CA GLY A 43 -1.34 -14.54 -0.82
C GLY A 43 -1.40 -13.19 -0.10
N ALA A 44 -1.37 -12.07 -0.82
CA ALA A 44 -1.54 -10.76 -0.23
C ALA A 44 -3.01 -10.47 0.09
N VAL A 45 -3.25 -9.54 0.99
CA VAL A 45 -4.59 -9.06 1.33
C VAL A 45 -4.84 -7.74 0.62
N ALA A 46 -5.98 -7.62 -0.04
CA ALA A 46 -6.37 -6.37 -0.69
C ALA A 46 -7.08 -5.45 0.30
N ALA A 47 -6.66 -4.18 0.38
CA ALA A 47 -7.34 -3.16 1.16
C ALA A 47 -8.33 -2.40 0.28
N ASP A 48 -9.45 -1.98 0.85
CA ASP A 48 -10.49 -1.24 0.13
C ASP A 48 -10.10 0.23 -0.09
N SER A 49 -9.21 0.74 0.73
CA SER A 49 -8.76 2.14 0.66
C SER A 49 -7.38 2.28 1.29
N PRO A 50 -6.65 3.37 1.02
CA PRO A 50 -5.42 3.67 1.73
C PRO A 50 -5.59 3.76 3.24
N LYS A 51 -6.72 4.28 3.71
CA LYS A 51 -7.04 4.33 5.14
C LYS A 51 -7.10 2.92 5.75
N GLN A 52 -7.81 2.00 5.10
CA GLN A 52 -7.92 0.63 5.59
C GLN A 52 -6.54 -0.05 5.60
N LEU A 53 -5.75 0.14 4.56
CA LEU A 53 -4.40 -0.38 4.50
C LEU A 53 -3.58 0.10 5.69
N ALA A 54 -3.65 1.39 6.00
CA ALA A 54 -2.93 1.97 7.14
C ALA A 54 -3.40 1.38 8.47
N GLN A 55 -4.69 1.16 8.62
CA GLN A 55 -5.25 0.55 9.84
C GLN A 55 -4.76 -0.88 10.05
N LEU A 56 -4.61 -1.64 8.98
CA LEU A 56 -4.21 -3.05 9.02
C LEU A 56 -2.69 -3.25 9.10
N SER A 57 -1.90 -2.22 8.86
CA SER A 57 -0.45 -2.35 8.69
C SER A 57 0.33 -1.75 9.84
N ASP A 58 1.50 -2.32 10.12
CA ASP A 58 2.48 -1.77 11.07
C ASP A 58 3.48 -0.87 10.36
N LEU A 59 3.88 -1.26 9.16
CA LEU A 59 4.76 -0.50 8.28
C LEU A 59 4.02 -0.25 6.96
N ILE A 60 4.01 1.00 6.51
CA ILE A 60 3.36 1.39 5.26
C ILE A 60 4.42 1.88 4.29
N ILE A 61 4.45 1.27 3.11
CA ILE A 61 5.37 1.65 2.04
C ILE A 61 4.55 2.20 0.88
N THR A 62 4.92 3.39 0.42
CA THR A 62 4.30 3.99 -0.77
C THR A 62 5.34 4.06 -1.89
N CYS A 63 4.94 3.62 -3.09
CA CYS A 63 5.80 3.63 -4.29
C CYS A 63 4.95 4.12 -5.46
N LEU A 64 4.81 5.43 -5.58
CA LEU A 64 3.85 6.08 -6.47
C LEU A 64 4.55 6.89 -7.55
N PRO A 65 3.92 7.09 -8.72
CA PRO A 65 4.60 7.69 -9.87
C PRO A 65 4.80 9.20 -9.78
N SER A 66 4.11 9.90 -8.88
CA SER A 66 4.20 11.36 -8.82
C SER A 66 3.87 11.90 -7.42
N PRO A 67 4.31 13.14 -7.10
CA PRO A 67 3.92 13.79 -5.85
C PRO A 67 2.41 13.96 -5.69
N SER A 68 1.67 14.21 -6.77
CA SER A 68 0.22 14.36 -6.67
C SER A 68 -0.46 13.03 -6.35
N ALA A 69 0.04 11.92 -6.89
CA ALA A 69 -0.48 10.58 -6.52
C ALA A 69 -0.20 10.28 -5.05
N CYS A 70 0.98 10.63 -4.56
CA CYS A 70 1.36 10.45 -3.17
C CYS A 70 0.45 11.27 -2.24
N SER A 71 0.20 12.53 -2.58
CA SER A 71 -0.66 13.42 -1.82
C SER A 71 -2.09 12.88 -1.73
N ALA A 72 -2.63 12.40 -2.84
CA ALA A 72 -3.97 11.82 -2.89
C ALA A 72 -4.09 10.58 -2.00
N VAL A 73 -3.07 9.74 -1.96
CA VAL A 73 -3.05 8.54 -1.11
C VAL A 73 -2.95 8.90 0.36
N MET A 74 -2.10 9.88 0.71
CA MET A 74 -1.89 10.27 2.10
C MET A 74 -3.09 11.01 2.68
N GLU A 75 -3.62 11.99 1.96
CA GLU A 75 -4.67 12.88 2.45
C GLU A 75 -6.07 12.36 2.13
N GLY A 76 -6.17 11.46 1.15
CA GLY A 76 -7.45 10.98 0.65
C GLY A 76 -7.92 11.77 -0.56
N SER A 77 -8.96 11.28 -1.19
CA SER A 77 -9.61 11.90 -2.34
C SER A 77 -11.12 11.89 -2.12
N ASP A 78 -11.88 12.40 -3.09
CA ASP A 78 -13.34 12.41 -3.02
C ASP A 78 -13.94 10.99 -2.95
N THR A 79 -13.19 9.98 -3.40
CA THR A 79 -13.64 8.59 -3.46
C THR A 79 -12.98 7.67 -2.44
N GLU A 80 -11.86 8.06 -1.84
CA GLU A 80 -11.12 7.21 -0.90
C GLU A 80 -10.58 8.02 0.28
N ALA A 81 -10.67 7.43 1.47
CA ALA A 81 -10.01 7.98 2.67
C ALA A 81 -8.51 7.70 2.59
N GLY A 82 -7.69 8.64 3.03
CA GLY A 82 -6.24 8.57 2.93
C GLY A 82 -5.57 7.82 4.06
N ILE A 83 -4.27 7.60 3.91
CA ILE A 83 -3.42 6.92 4.90
C ILE A 83 -3.45 7.67 6.23
N ILE A 84 -3.41 9.00 6.21
CA ILE A 84 -3.43 9.83 7.43
C ILE A 84 -4.60 9.46 8.34
N ASP A 85 -5.76 9.18 7.76
CA ASP A 85 -6.96 8.84 8.53
C ASP A 85 -6.84 7.48 9.24
N GLY A 86 -5.95 6.61 8.77
CA GLY A 86 -5.73 5.28 9.35
C GLY A 86 -4.48 5.15 10.21
N LEU A 87 -3.64 6.19 10.26
CA LEU A 87 -2.41 6.15 11.05
C LEU A 87 -2.71 6.23 12.55
N SER A 88 -1.96 5.47 13.32
CA SER A 88 -1.99 5.53 14.78
C SER A 88 -0.57 5.50 15.33
N ALA A 89 -0.41 5.74 16.63
CA ALA A 89 0.89 5.73 17.27
C ALA A 89 1.59 4.36 17.07
N GLY A 90 2.88 4.40 16.80
CA GLY A 90 3.69 3.20 16.62
C GLY A 90 3.78 2.70 15.17
N LYS A 91 3.05 3.29 14.24
CA LYS A 91 3.14 2.92 12.82
C LYS A 91 4.25 3.71 12.14
N ILE A 92 4.85 3.08 11.13
CA ILE A 92 5.95 3.65 10.35
C ILE A 92 5.50 3.79 8.90
N TRP A 93 5.78 4.95 8.30
CA TRP A 93 5.55 5.18 6.88
C TRP A 93 6.86 5.41 6.16
N LEU A 94 7.06 4.69 5.07
CA LEU A 94 8.25 4.76 4.24
C LEU A 94 7.86 5.17 2.81
N GLU A 95 8.32 6.35 2.40
CA GLU A 95 8.06 6.87 1.05
C GLU A 95 9.20 6.46 0.12
N MET A 96 8.89 5.69 -0.92
CA MET A 96 9.87 5.22 -1.90
C MET A 96 9.54 5.66 -3.33
N SER A 97 8.64 6.62 -3.48
CA SER A 97 8.28 7.16 -4.79
C SER A 97 9.42 7.97 -5.38
N THR A 98 9.54 7.96 -6.69
CA THR A 98 10.56 8.71 -7.42
C THR A 98 9.98 9.95 -8.07
#